data_68f7bf6852a7f25fce9bd80b3653adc0
#
_entry.id   68f7bf6852a7f25fce9bd80b3653adc0
#
_cell.length_a   1.000
_cell.length_b   1.000
_cell.length_c   1.000
_cell.angle_alpha   90.00
_cell.angle_beta   90.00
_cell.angle_gamma   90.00
#
_symmetry.space_group_name_H-M   'P 1'
#
loop_
_entity.id
_entity.type
_entity.pdbx_description
1 polymer ?
#
loop_
_entity_poly.entity_id
_entity_poly.type
_entity_poly.pdbx_seq_one_letter_code
_entity_poly.pdbx_strand_id
1 'polypeptide(L)'
;MKKILCICLSSTLQRSISFKTVALEKVNRSEYYRYDASGKAVNSARVLTQLEKGCAVVACPLGERNLSLFTDLAARDNLELSYVTIPGSTRECWTLLDRTAGTTTEIVVSEPVLEADEDLKAVASAEIKLLKYINDVLPEVDAVLLAGSRPKIWSDDLYATLCGMTHDNGKIFLADYIGEDMKKTLAASIPDIIKINEEEFRATFPECNDQTLEQAIIRKSQELNNIIVITRGCDSTYAADHGQFYECPTEKVNPVNTTACGDSFNAGFLYEYLQTGDLDKALKKGTWCAARNAELETPGAIHA
;
A
#
# COMPACT_ATOMS: atom_id res chain seq x y z
N MET A 1 17.17 -13.78 -6.55
CA MET A 1 16.32 -12.59 -6.50
C MET A 1 15.13 -12.92 -5.63
N LYS A 2 14.84 -12.09 -4.64
CA LYS A 2 13.64 -12.22 -3.81
C LYS A 2 12.44 -11.66 -4.57
N LYS A 3 11.29 -12.35 -4.52
CA LYS A 3 10.08 -11.95 -5.23
C LYS A 3 8.94 -11.65 -4.25
N ILE A 4 8.21 -10.56 -4.49
CA ILE A 4 7.15 -10.06 -3.61
C ILE A 4 5.83 -10.01 -4.38
N LEU A 5 4.78 -10.63 -3.82
CA LEU A 5 3.42 -10.50 -4.31
C LEU A 5 2.75 -9.28 -3.65
N CYS A 6 2.44 -8.27 -4.44
CA CYS A 6 1.74 -7.06 -4.01
C CYS A 6 0.25 -7.21 -4.29
N ILE A 7 -0.58 -7.34 -3.26
CA ILE A 7 -2.03 -7.49 -3.38
C ILE A 7 -2.71 -6.14 -3.13
N CYS A 8 -3.44 -5.64 -4.12
CA CYS A 8 -4.17 -4.37 -4.07
C CYS A 8 -5.65 -4.57 -4.40
N LEU A 9 -6.51 -4.67 -3.40
CA LEU A 9 -7.96 -4.87 -3.63
C LEU A 9 -8.70 -3.58 -4.00
N SER A 10 -8.09 -2.41 -3.75
CA SER A 10 -8.63 -1.09 -4.07
C SER A 10 -7.73 -0.39 -5.11
N SER A 11 -7.69 -0.99 -6.31
CA SER A 11 -6.96 -0.41 -7.45
C SER A 11 -7.54 0.95 -7.84
N THR A 12 -6.69 1.85 -8.29
CA THR A 12 -7.07 3.25 -8.52
C THR A 12 -6.39 3.78 -9.78
N LEU A 13 -7.12 4.49 -10.61
CA LEU A 13 -6.56 5.36 -11.62
C LEU A 13 -6.24 6.71 -10.97
N GLN A 14 -4.96 6.98 -10.74
CA GLN A 14 -4.49 8.19 -10.05
C GLN A 14 -4.21 9.30 -11.05
N ARG A 15 -4.84 10.46 -10.85
CA ARG A 15 -4.57 11.66 -11.64
C ARG A 15 -3.89 12.72 -10.76
N SER A 16 -2.62 12.99 -11.00
CA SER A 16 -1.88 14.08 -10.34
C SER A 16 -1.90 15.32 -11.22
N ILE A 17 -2.34 16.45 -10.67
CA ILE A 17 -2.48 17.71 -11.41
C ILE A 17 -1.73 18.81 -10.65
N SER A 18 -0.73 19.42 -11.29
CA SER A 18 0.05 20.51 -10.71
C SER A 18 -0.53 21.87 -11.07
N PHE A 19 -0.73 22.71 -10.07
CA PHE A 19 -1.17 24.10 -10.22
C PHE A 19 -0.12 25.04 -9.65
N LYS A 20 -0.05 26.25 -10.18
CA LYS A 20 0.69 27.33 -9.52
C LYS A 20 0.10 27.61 -8.15
N THR A 21 -1.23 27.75 -8.09
CA THR A 21 -2.01 27.91 -6.86
C THR A 21 -3.39 27.33 -7.08
N VAL A 22 -3.90 26.57 -6.10
CA VAL A 22 -5.26 26.05 -6.07
C VAL A 22 -6.18 27.04 -5.36
N ALA A 23 -7.23 27.49 -6.01
CA ALA A 23 -8.21 28.41 -5.44
C ALA A 23 -9.60 27.81 -5.48
N LEU A 24 -10.27 27.74 -4.32
CA LEU A 24 -11.66 27.31 -4.21
C LEU A 24 -12.57 28.32 -4.92
N GLU A 25 -13.69 27.82 -5.44
CA GLU A 25 -14.71 28.60 -6.16
C GLU A 25 -14.19 29.35 -7.41
N LYS A 26 -13.03 28.98 -7.91
CA LYS A 26 -12.40 29.56 -9.11
C LYS A 26 -12.14 28.49 -10.17
N VAL A 27 -11.98 28.93 -11.41
CA VAL A 27 -11.48 28.06 -12.48
C VAL A 27 -9.98 27.93 -12.32
N ASN A 28 -9.53 26.73 -11.92
CA ASN A 28 -8.13 26.38 -11.84
C ASN A 28 -7.70 25.77 -13.18
N ARG A 29 -6.64 26.31 -13.79
CA ARG A 29 -6.05 25.78 -15.03
C ARG A 29 -4.66 25.27 -14.77
N SER A 30 -4.38 24.06 -15.27
CA SER A 30 -3.08 23.43 -15.20
C SER A 30 -2.60 23.09 -16.60
N GLU A 31 -1.31 23.20 -16.84
CA GLU A 31 -0.63 22.76 -18.06
C GLU A 31 -0.02 21.36 -17.90
N TYR A 32 0.03 20.86 -16.66
CA TYR A 32 0.65 19.56 -16.34
C TYR A 32 -0.28 18.68 -15.55
N TYR A 33 -0.49 17.49 -16.07
CA TYR A 33 -1.11 16.39 -15.33
C TYR A 33 -0.45 15.07 -15.70
N ARG A 34 -0.52 14.13 -14.75
CA ARG A 34 -0.06 12.76 -14.95
C ARG A 34 -1.20 11.79 -14.61
N TYR A 35 -1.23 10.67 -15.33
CA TYR A 35 -2.18 9.60 -15.09
C TYR A 35 -1.41 8.30 -14.83
N ASP A 36 -1.73 7.61 -13.75
CA ASP A 36 -1.01 6.42 -13.29
C ASP A 36 -1.97 5.28 -12.91
N ALA A 37 -1.58 4.04 -13.24
CA ALA A 37 -2.11 2.87 -12.57
C ALA A 37 -1.64 2.90 -11.13
N SER A 38 -2.53 2.89 -10.14
CA SER A 38 -2.23 3.17 -8.75
C SER A 38 -3.06 2.31 -7.79
N GLY A 39 -2.92 2.57 -6.52
CA GLY A 39 -3.38 1.86 -5.36
C GLY A 39 -2.18 1.53 -4.49
N LYS A 40 -2.34 1.43 -3.17
CA LYS A 40 -1.20 1.32 -2.24
C LYS A 40 -0.19 0.23 -2.66
N ALA A 41 -0.64 -1.01 -2.85
CA ALA A 41 0.26 -2.10 -3.24
C ALA A 41 0.77 -1.99 -4.69
N VAL A 42 0.02 -1.34 -5.60
CA VAL A 42 0.49 -1.04 -6.97
C VAL A 42 1.65 -0.03 -6.95
N ASN A 43 1.54 1.00 -6.12
CA ASN A 43 2.62 1.97 -5.92
C ASN A 43 3.87 1.30 -5.32
N SER A 44 3.68 0.42 -4.33
CA SER A 44 4.79 -0.37 -3.76
C SER A 44 5.46 -1.24 -4.83
N ALA A 45 4.68 -1.92 -5.68
CA ALA A 45 5.22 -2.74 -6.76
C ALA A 45 6.01 -1.90 -7.78
N ARG A 46 5.57 -0.66 -8.07
CA ARG A 46 6.31 0.27 -8.93
C ARG A 46 7.68 0.61 -8.35
N VAL A 47 7.75 0.89 -7.05
CA VAL A 47 9.04 1.13 -6.36
C VAL A 47 9.91 -0.12 -6.38
N LEU A 48 9.34 -1.29 -6.06
CA LEU A 48 10.07 -2.57 -6.12
C LEU A 48 10.66 -2.82 -7.52
N THR A 49 9.90 -2.58 -8.58
CA THR A 49 10.37 -2.73 -9.97
C THR A 49 11.52 -1.77 -10.30
N GLN A 50 11.56 -0.58 -9.68
CA GLN A 50 12.67 0.36 -9.81
C GLN A 50 13.88 -0.05 -8.98
N LEU A 51 13.70 -0.71 -7.83
CA LEU A 51 14.79 -1.26 -7.03
C LEU A 51 15.44 -2.46 -7.71
N GLU A 52 14.62 -3.39 -8.21
CA GLU A 52 15.09 -4.58 -8.92
C GLU A 52 14.02 -5.09 -9.87
N LYS A 53 14.31 -5.08 -11.17
CA LYS A 53 13.37 -5.53 -12.20
C LYS A 53 12.96 -6.99 -11.99
N GLY A 54 11.64 -7.27 -11.98
CA GLY A 54 11.08 -8.62 -11.86
C GLY A 54 10.97 -9.13 -10.41
N CYS A 55 11.29 -8.30 -9.39
CA CYS A 55 11.13 -8.69 -7.99
C CYS A 55 9.70 -8.52 -7.45
N ALA A 56 8.78 -7.93 -8.21
CA ALA A 56 7.40 -7.73 -7.79
C ALA A 56 6.39 -8.23 -8.82
N VAL A 57 5.30 -8.81 -8.31
CA VAL A 57 4.08 -9.15 -9.06
C VAL A 57 2.90 -8.48 -8.39
N VAL A 58 2.01 -7.89 -9.17
CA VAL A 58 0.78 -7.28 -8.67
C VAL A 58 -0.41 -8.22 -8.90
N ALA A 59 -1.21 -8.46 -7.87
CA ALA A 59 -2.51 -9.08 -7.97
C ALA A 59 -3.61 -8.09 -7.58
N CYS A 60 -4.54 -7.80 -8.49
CA CYS A 60 -5.58 -6.81 -8.24
C CYS A 60 -6.87 -7.04 -9.03
N PRO A 61 -8.02 -6.52 -8.57
CA PRO A 61 -9.23 -6.38 -9.38
C PRO A 61 -9.17 -5.10 -10.21
N LEU A 62 -9.74 -5.16 -11.41
CA LEU A 62 -9.89 -4.02 -12.32
C LEU A 62 -11.32 -3.95 -12.87
N GLY A 63 -11.86 -2.74 -12.95
CA GLY A 63 -13.17 -2.50 -13.57
C GLY A 63 -13.11 -2.68 -15.09
N GLU A 64 -14.11 -3.34 -15.66
CA GLU A 64 -14.18 -3.68 -17.08
C GLU A 64 -14.17 -2.45 -18.01
N ARG A 65 -14.83 -1.34 -17.58
CA ARG A 65 -15.06 -0.18 -18.43
C ARG A 65 -13.79 0.61 -18.76
N ASN A 66 -12.79 0.60 -17.89
CA ASN A 66 -11.53 1.33 -18.07
C ASN A 66 -10.30 0.41 -17.92
N LEU A 67 -10.49 -0.89 -18.17
CA LEU A 67 -9.48 -1.92 -18.06
C LEU A 67 -8.23 -1.60 -18.91
N SER A 68 -8.41 -1.32 -20.21
CA SER A 68 -7.30 -1.04 -21.12
C SER A 68 -6.44 0.13 -20.64
N LEU A 69 -7.09 1.19 -20.14
CA LEU A 69 -6.35 2.34 -19.62
C LEU A 69 -5.45 1.96 -18.44
N PHE A 70 -5.96 1.17 -17.48
CA PHE A 70 -5.16 0.74 -16.34
C PHE A 70 -3.99 -0.15 -16.78
N THR A 71 -4.25 -1.12 -17.65
CA THR A 71 -3.22 -2.06 -18.14
C THR A 71 -2.14 -1.37 -18.97
N ASP A 72 -2.50 -0.38 -19.81
CA ASP A 72 -1.54 0.41 -20.59
C ASP A 72 -0.63 1.25 -19.67
N LEU A 73 -1.21 1.87 -18.63
CA LEU A 73 -0.45 2.63 -17.64
C LEU A 73 0.47 1.72 -16.81
N ALA A 74 0.00 0.53 -16.42
CA ALA A 74 0.82 -0.45 -15.70
C ALA A 74 1.98 -0.96 -16.56
N ALA A 75 1.73 -1.23 -17.85
CA ALA A 75 2.74 -1.65 -18.82
C ALA A 75 3.81 -0.57 -19.04
N ARG A 76 3.41 0.71 -19.10
CA ARG A 76 4.35 1.85 -19.17
C ARG A 76 5.37 1.82 -18.03
N ASP A 77 4.93 1.46 -16.82
CA ASP A 77 5.75 1.41 -15.63
C ASP A 77 6.42 0.03 -15.42
N ASN A 78 6.35 -0.86 -16.40
CA ASN A 78 6.88 -2.24 -16.39
C ASN A 78 6.37 -3.09 -15.21
N LEU A 79 5.14 -2.88 -14.77
CA LEU A 79 4.53 -3.70 -13.73
C LEU A 79 4.14 -5.07 -14.25
N GLU A 80 4.56 -6.13 -13.57
CA GLU A 80 4.06 -7.49 -13.79
C GLU A 80 2.68 -7.58 -13.13
N LEU A 81 1.62 -7.51 -13.97
CA LEU A 81 0.25 -7.35 -13.51
C LEU A 81 -0.57 -8.61 -13.77
N SER A 82 -1.14 -9.17 -12.72
CA SER A 82 -2.20 -10.17 -12.78
C SER A 82 -3.48 -9.60 -12.22
N TYR A 83 -4.58 -9.75 -12.94
CA TYR A 83 -5.83 -9.14 -12.53
C TYR A 83 -7.05 -10.03 -12.76
N VAL A 84 -8.09 -9.75 -12.00
CA VAL A 84 -9.45 -10.22 -12.26
C VAL A 84 -10.31 -9.02 -12.64
N THR A 85 -11.29 -9.22 -13.53
CA THR A 85 -12.22 -8.16 -13.90
C THR A 85 -13.45 -8.17 -12.99
N ILE A 86 -13.93 -6.98 -12.67
CA ILE A 86 -15.18 -6.74 -11.96
C ILE A 86 -16.07 -5.80 -12.76
N PRO A 87 -17.40 -5.86 -12.59
CA PRO A 87 -18.31 -4.91 -13.23
C PRO A 87 -17.99 -3.45 -12.88
N GLY A 88 -18.27 -2.55 -13.81
CA GLY A 88 -18.07 -1.11 -13.61
C GLY A 88 -16.69 -0.61 -14.00
N SER A 89 -16.21 0.41 -13.30
CA SER A 89 -14.92 1.07 -13.56
C SER A 89 -14.00 0.95 -12.35
N THR A 90 -12.71 0.77 -12.58
CA THR A 90 -11.71 1.07 -11.55
C THR A 90 -11.88 2.54 -11.14
N ARG A 91 -11.94 2.81 -9.83
CA ARG A 91 -12.15 4.16 -9.30
C ARG A 91 -11.02 5.12 -9.70
N GLU A 92 -11.33 6.39 -9.63
CA GLU A 92 -10.32 7.45 -9.81
C GLU A 92 -10.01 8.15 -8.49
N CYS A 93 -8.76 8.57 -8.34
CA CYS A 93 -8.32 9.50 -7.31
C CYS A 93 -7.58 10.66 -7.97
N TRP A 94 -7.77 11.87 -7.47
CA TRP A 94 -7.14 13.05 -8.01
C TRP A 94 -6.29 13.71 -6.93
N THR A 95 -5.02 13.94 -7.22
CA THR A 95 -4.09 14.67 -6.37
C THR A 95 -3.85 16.05 -6.97
N LEU A 96 -4.22 17.08 -6.23
CA LEU A 96 -3.99 18.47 -6.59
C LEU A 96 -2.73 18.97 -5.87
N LEU A 97 -1.70 19.33 -6.63
CA LEU A 97 -0.44 19.86 -6.12
C LEU A 97 -0.45 21.38 -6.25
N ASP A 98 -0.48 22.09 -5.13
CA ASP A 98 -0.30 23.55 -5.08
C ASP A 98 1.17 23.89 -4.88
N ARG A 99 1.82 24.36 -5.94
CA ARG A 99 3.26 24.64 -5.92
C ARG A 99 3.63 25.87 -5.10
N THR A 100 2.72 26.83 -4.97
CA THR A 100 2.96 28.04 -4.18
C THR A 100 2.84 27.76 -2.69
N ALA A 101 1.82 27.01 -2.30
CA ALA A 101 1.60 26.64 -0.91
C ALA A 101 2.45 25.41 -0.48
N GLY A 102 2.99 24.63 -1.43
CA GLY A 102 3.68 23.37 -1.15
C GLY A 102 2.75 22.32 -0.52
N THR A 103 1.47 22.34 -0.90
CA THR A 103 0.46 21.44 -0.31
C THR A 103 -0.08 20.44 -1.33
N THR A 104 -0.47 19.27 -0.83
CA THR A 104 -1.11 18.20 -1.58
C THR A 104 -2.55 18.03 -1.09
N THR A 105 -3.52 18.04 -2.00
CA THR A 105 -4.94 17.77 -1.71
C THR A 105 -5.39 16.57 -2.51
N GLU A 106 -5.92 15.56 -1.83
CA GLU A 106 -6.46 14.36 -2.48
C GLU A 106 -7.98 14.40 -2.54
N ILE A 107 -8.52 14.09 -3.73
CA ILE A 107 -9.95 13.89 -3.98
C ILE A 107 -10.13 12.42 -4.33
N VAL A 108 -10.66 11.66 -3.38
CA VAL A 108 -10.85 10.22 -3.51
C VAL A 108 -12.29 9.94 -3.91
N VAL A 109 -12.48 9.38 -5.10
CA VAL A 109 -13.80 8.90 -5.52
C VAL A 109 -14.07 7.56 -4.84
N SER A 110 -15.26 7.41 -4.29
CA SER A 110 -15.69 6.17 -3.63
C SER A 110 -15.62 4.96 -4.57
N GLU A 111 -15.42 3.79 -3.98
CA GLU A 111 -15.55 2.53 -4.71
C GLU A 111 -16.94 2.41 -5.35
N PRO A 112 -17.04 1.74 -6.53
CA PRO A 112 -18.32 1.52 -7.17
C PRO A 112 -19.28 0.76 -6.24
N VAL A 113 -20.51 1.21 -6.17
CA VAL A 113 -21.59 0.47 -5.50
C VAL A 113 -22.21 -0.46 -6.52
N LEU A 114 -22.21 -1.76 -6.23
CA LEU A 114 -22.83 -2.78 -7.06
C LEU A 114 -24.05 -3.32 -6.31
N GLU A 115 -25.23 -3.21 -6.92
CA GLU A 115 -26.51 -3.63 -6.31
C GLU A 115 -27.18 -4.76 -7.09
N ALA A 116 -26.85 -4.90 -8.37
CA ALA A 116 -27.46 -5.96 -9.20
C ALA A 116 -26.94 -7.34 -8.81
N ASP A 117 -27.84 -8.32 -8.70
CA ASP A 117 -27.48 -9.71 -8.37
C ASP A 117 -26.43 -10.31 -9.32
N GLU A 118 -26.48 -9.93 -10.59
CA GLU A 118 -25.51 -10.39 -11.60
C GLU A 118 -24.11 -9.82 -11.31
N ASP A 119 -24.00 -8.56 -10.92
CA ASP A 119 -22.75 -7.91 -10.56
C ASP A 119 -22.15 -8.55 -9.31
N LEU A 120 -22.98 -8.79 -8.28
CA LEU A 120 -22.53 -9.46 -7.04
C LEU A 120 -22.04 -10.89 -7.30
N LYS A 121 -22.70 -11.65 -8.19
CA LYS A 121 -22.23 -12.97 -8.63
C LYS A 121 -20.91 -12.89 -9.40
N ALA A 122 -20.75 -11.87 -10.25
CA ALA A 122 -19.51 -11.63 -11.01
C ALA A 122 -18.35 -11.34 -10.05
N VAL A 123 -18.56 -10.51 -9.01
CA VAL A 123 -17.56 -10.22 -7.98
C VAL A 123 -17.19 -11.49 -7.19
N ALA A 124 -18.16 -12.26 -6.74
CA ALA A 124 -17.88 -13.53 -6.04
C ALA A 124 -17.05 -14.49 -6.90
N SER A 125 -17.37 -14.58 -8.22
CA SER A 125 -16.55 -15.35 -9.15
C SER A 125 -15.14 -14.77 -9.33
N ALA A 126 -15.00 -13.45 -9.35
CA ALA A 126 -13.71 -12.78 -9.42
C ALA A 126 -12.85 -13.03 -8.17
N GLU A 127 -13.47 -13.03 -6.98
CA GLU A 127 -12.78 -13.35 -5.72
C GLU A 127 -12.21 -14.78 -5.74
N ILE A 128 -13.01 -15.77 -6.16
CA ILE A 128 -12.56 -17.16 -6.30
C ILE A 128 -11.36 -17.25 -7.26
N LYS A 129 -11.41 -16.55 -8.41
CA LYS A 129 -10.31 -16.53 -9.38
C LYS A 129 -9.07 -15.86 -8.82
N LEU A 130 -9.24 -14.75 -8.08
CA LEU A 130 -8.13 -14.03 -7.44
C LEU A 130 -7.45 -14.90 -6.39
N LEU A 131 -8.23 -15.55 -5.50
CA LEU A 131 -7.70 -16.46 -4.48
C LEU A 131 -6.96 -17.64 -5.11
N LYS A 132 -7.54 -18.23 -6.18
CA LYS A 132 -6.87 -19.30 -6.92
C LYS A 132 -5.53 -18.83 -7.50
N TYR A 133 -5.50 -17.68 -8.17
CA TYR A 133 -4.27 -17.12 -8.72
C TYR A 133 -3.21 -16.88 -7.62
N ILE A 134 -3.62 -16.28 -6.50
CA ILE A 134 -2.72 -16.02 -5.36
C ILE A 134 -2.15 -17.34 -4.84
N ASN A 135 -2.99 -18.36 -4.66
CA ASN A 135 -2.55 -19.68 -4.21
C ASN A 135 -1.53 -20.33 -5.16
N ASP A 136 -1.75 -20.16 -6.47
CA ASP A 136 -0.85 -20.71 -7.50
C ASP A 136 0.52 -20.00 -7.53
N VAL A 137 0.56 -18.71 -7.15
CA VAL A 137 1.78 -17.87 -7.15
C VAL A 137 2.55 -17.94 -5.82
N LEU A 138 1.89 -18.17 -4.69
CA LEU A 138 2.52 -18.19 -3.36
C LEU A 138 3.80 -19.03 -3.27
N PRO A 139 3.91 -20.22 -3.89
CA PRO A 139 5.15 -20.99 -3.87
C PRO A 139 6.35 -20.29 -4.54
N GLU A 140 6.09 -19.37 -5.48
CA GLU A 140 7.11 -18.69 -6.31
C GLU A 140 7.59 -17.37 -5.71
N VAL A 141 6.96 -16.88 -4.63
CA VAL A 141 7.31 -15.62 -3.98
C VAL A 141 7.90 -15.85 -2.59
N ASP A 142 8.59 -14.86 -2.05
CA ASP A 142 9.20 -14.89 -0.71
C ASP A 142 8.33 -14.19 0.33
N ALA A 143 7.51 -13.22 -0.11
CA ALA A 143 6.61 -12.48 0.76
C ALA A 143 5.37 -11.97 0.02
N VAL A 144 4.35 -11.65 0.81
CA VAL A 144 3.13 -10.95 0.39
C VAL A 144 3.10 -9.58 1.05
N LEU A 145 2.82 -8.54 0.26
CA LEU A 145 2.50 -7.20 0.71
C LEU A 145 1.03 -6.92 0.39
N LEU A 146 0.18 -6.86 1.42
CA LEU A 146 -1.22 -6.48 1.28
C LEU A 146 -1.40 -5.06 1.82
N ALA A 147 -1.76 -4.12 0.94
CA ALA A 147 -1.88 -2.72 1.31
C ALA A 147 -3.12 -2.05 0.73
N GLY A 148 -3.74 -1.20 1.54
CA GLY A 148 -4.94 -0.46 1.20
C GLY A 148 -6.21 -1.01 1.85
N SER A 149 -7.33 -0.34 1.62
CA SER A 149 -8.64 -0.75 2.11
C SER A 149 -9.22 -1.90 1.31
N ARG A 150 -10.04 -2.72 1.95
CA ARG A 150 -10.88 -3.72 1.28
C ARG A 150 -12.21 -3.05 0.88
N PRO A 151 -12.52 -2.96 -0.42
CA PRO A 151 -13.87 -2.59 -0.86
C PRO A 151 -14.93 -3.53 -0.31
N LYS A 152 -16.09 -2.99 0.05
CA LYS A 152 -17.20 -3.77 0.68
C LYS A 152 -17.80 -4.85 -0.22
N ILE A 153 -17.46 -4.86 -1.50
CA ILE A 153 -17.89 -5.89 -2.45
C ILE A 153 -17.18 -7.24 -2.23
N TRP A 154 -16.05 -7.26 -1.53
CA TRP A 154 -15.26 -8.45 -1.21
C TRP A 154 -15.71 -9.06 0.12
N SER A 155 -15.51 -10.37 0.28
CA SER A 155 -15.79 -11.09 1.51
C SER A 155 -15.12 -10.45 2.72
N ASP A 156 -15.83 -10.42 3.83
CA ASP A 156 -15.43 -9.71 5.06
C ASP A 156 -14.19 -10.32 5.75
N ASP A 157 -13.86 -11.55 5.45
CA ASP A 157 -12.71 -12.30 5.98
C ASP A 157 -11.57 -12.45 4.97
N LEU A 158 -11.69 -11.80 3.80
CA LEU A 158 -10.72 -11.96 2.70
C LEU A 158 -9.28 -11.63 3.13
N TYR A 159 -9.06 -10.58 3.93
CA TYR A 159 -7.72 -10.20 4.40
C TYR A 159 -7.13 -11.23 5.36
N ALA A 160 -7.95 -11.74 6.27
CA ALA A 160 -7.56 -12.82 7.17
C ALA A 160 -7.25 -14.13 6.41
N THR A 161 -8.07 -14.45 5.40
CA THR A 161 -7.84 -15.59 4.50
C THR A 161 -6.51 -15.47 3.77
N LEU A 162 -6.18 -14.28 3.20
CA LEU A 162 -4.94 -14.05 2.49
C LEU A 162 -3.70 -14.14 3.40
N CYS A 163 -3.81 -13.67 4.65
CA CYS A 163 -2.76 -13.82 5.65
C CYS A 163 -2.53 -15.31 5.98
N GLY A 164 -3.60 -16.07 6.27
CA GLY A 164 -3.52 -17.51 6.53
C GLY A 164 -2.92 -18.29 5.37
N MET A 165 -3.39 -18.07 4.14
CA MET A 165 -2.84 -18.70 2.94
C MET A 165 -1.34 -18.43 2.77
N THR A 166 -0.89 -17.20 3.10
CA THR A 166 0.53 -16.84 3.04
C THR A 166 1.35 -17.64 4.03
N HIS A 167 0.88 -17.74 5.28
CA HIS A 167 1.54 -18.52 6.33
C HIS A 167 1.54 -20.01 6.07
N ASP A 168 0.45 -20.57 5.52
CA ASP A 168 0.36 -21.98 5.11
C ASP A 168 1.42 -22.35 4.07
N ASN A 169 1.89 -21.36 3.30
CA ASN A 169 2.99 -21.51 2.34
C ASN A 169 4.36 -21.12 2.93
N GLY A 170 4.46 -20.79 4.22
CA GLY A 170 5.70 -20.43 4.90
C GLY A 170 6.30 -19.10 4.40
N LYS A 171 5.44 -18.16 3.97
CA LYS A 171 5.87 -16.86 3.44
C LYS A 171 5.57 -15.74 4.43
N ILE A 172 6.37 -14.66 4.34
CA ILE A 172 6.20 -13.45 5.16
C ILE A 172 5.01 -12.65 4.66
N PHE A 173 4.17 -12.19 5.59
CA PHE A 173 3.03 -11.32 5.30
C PHE A 173 3.22 -9.93 5.92
N LEU A 174 3.30 -8.89 5.06
CA LEU A 174 3.27 -7.50 5.48
C LEU A 174 1.87 -6.91 5.27
N ALA A 175 1.29 -6.38 6.35
CA ALA A 175 -0.02 -5.74 6.38
C ALA A 175 0.13 -4.20 6.47
N ASP A 176 -0.43 -3.46 5.49
CA ASP A 176 -0.63 -2.00 5.53
C ASP A 176 -2.12 -1.67 5.36
N TYR A 177 -2.91 -2.01 6.35
CA TYR A 177 -4.34 -1.71 6.45
C TYR A 177 -4.76 -1.65 7.92
N ILE A 178 -5.98 -1.17 8.19
CA ILE A 178 -6.48 -0.88 9.53
C ILE A 178 -7.93 -1.32 9.72
N GLY A 179 -8.49 -1.02 10.87
CA GLY A 179 -9.92 -1.16 11.16
C GLY A 179 -10.36 -2.60 11.37
N GLU A 180 -11.59 -2.93 10.95
CA GLU A 180 -12.17 -4.25 11.17
C GLU A 180 -11.42 -5.37 10.41
N ASP A 181 -10.83 -5.04 9.26
CA ASP A 181 -10.03 -6.02 8.51
C ASP A 181 -8.76 -6.40 9.28
N MET A 182 -8.08 -5.45 9.93
CA MET A 182 -6.95 -5.75 10.80
C MET A 182 -7.37 -6.57 12.02
N LYS A 183 -8.48 -6.23 12.67
CA LYS A 183 -8.97 -6.98 13.83
C LYS A 183 -9.30 -8.43 13.48
N LYS A 184 -9.97 -8.66 12.35
CA LYS A 184 -10.29 -10.01 11.85
C LYS A 184 -9.02 -10.78 11.51
N THR A 185 -8.04 -10.12 10.89
CA THR A 185 -6.76 -10.75 10.57
C THR A 185 -6.03 -11.16 11.84
N LEU A 186 -5.90 -10.26 12.83
CA LEU A 186 -5.25 -10.56 14.11
C LEU A 186 -5.93 -11.70 14.89
N ALA A 187 -7.24 -11.87 14.73
CA ALA A 187 -7.98 -12.95 15.37
C ALA A 187 -7.77 -14.31 14.69
N ALA A 188 -7.46 -14.34 13.41
CA ALA A 188 -7.34 -15.57 12.61
C ALA A 188 -5.88 -15.95 12.33
N SER A 189 -5.04 -14.98 11.94
CA SER A 189 -3.65 -15.19 11.55
C SER A 189 -2.89 -13.88 11.73
N ILE A 190 -1.88 -13.83 12.61
CA ILE A 190 -1.16 -12.61 12.94
C ILE A 190 -0.14 -12.29 11.83
N PRO A 191 -0.19 -11.10 11.18
CA PRO A 191 0.82 -10.70 10.20
C PRO A 191 2.23 -10.67 10.80
N ASP A 192 3.23 -11.09 10.04
CA ASP A 192 4.64 -11.02 10.47
C ASP A 192 5.09 -9.57 10.67
N ILE A 193 4.57 -8.69 9.79
CA ILE A 193 4.90 -7.26 9.80
C ILE A 193 3.61 -6.46 9.69
N ILE A 194 3.37 -5.57 10.65
CA ILE A 194 2.32 -4.56 10.57
C ILE A 194 3.01 -3.21 10.39
N LYS A 195 2.76 -2.56 9.24
CA LYS A 195 3.25 -1.21 8.99
C LYS A 195 2.07 -0.28 8.76
N ILE A 196 1.91 0.69 9.62
CA ILE A 196 0.87 1.73 9.60
C ILE A 196 1.48 3.05 10.09
N ASN A 197 0.74 4.16 10.00
CA ASN A 197 1.18 5.42 10.60
C ASN A 197 0.73 5.54 12.07
N GLU A 198 1.20 6.58 12.79
CA GLU A 198 0.90 6.78 14.21
C GLU A 198 -0.61 6.95 14.48
N GLU A 199 -1.33 7.74 13.65
CA GLU A 199 -2.77 7.93 13.77
C GLU A 199 -3.53 6.61 13.56
N GLU A 200 -3.17 5.88 12.53
CA GLU A 200 -3.71 4.55 12.22
C GLU A 200 -3.45 3.54 13.34
N PHE A 201 -2.26 3.58 13.95
CA PHE A 201 -1.92 2.73 15.09
C PHE A 201 -2.81 3.05 16.29
N ARG A 202 -2.96 4.33 16.64
CA ARG A 202 -3.79 4.77 17.77
C ARG A 202 -5.27 4.42 17.56
N ALA A 203 -5.76 4.48 16.33
CA ALA A 203 -7.12 4.08 15.98
C ALA A 203 -7.31 2.55 16.02
N THR A 204 -6.29 1.79 15.63
CA THR A 204 -6.35 0.31 15.60
C THR A 204 -6.24 -0.31 16.99
N PHE A 205 -5.40 0.28 17.86
CA PHE A 205 -5.11 -0.19 19.23
C PHE A 205 -5.44 0.88 20.28
N PRO A 206 -6.72 1.26 20.45
CA PRO A 206 -7.13 2.34 21.36
C PRO A 206 -6.79 2.05 22.84
N GLU A 207 -6.63 0.79 23.20
CA GLU A 207 -6.19 0.38 24.54
C GLU A 207 -4.73 0.74 24.87
N CYS A 208 -4.00 1.30 23.89
CA CYS A 208 -2.62 1.78 24.05
C CYS A 208 -2.53 3.32 24.13
N ASN A 209 -3.67 4.05 24.09
CA ASN A 209 -3.66 5.51 23.98
C ASN A 209 -3.21 6.24 25.25
N ASP A 210 -3.16 5.58 26.38
CA ASP A 210 -2.62 6.08 27.66
C ASP A 210 -1.09 5.94 27.77
N GLN A 211 -0.42 5.30 26.80
CA GLN A 211 1.01 5.04 26.77
C GLN A 211 1.73 5.96 25.77
N THR A 212 3.04 6.16 25.96
CA THR A 212 3.87 6.72 24.89
C THR A 212 3.82 5.80 23.68
N LEU A 213 4.06 6.34 22.49
CA LEU A 213 4.06 5.52 21.28
C LEU A 213 5.09 4.39 21.35
N GLU A 214 6.29 4.69 21.85
CA GLU A 214 7.36 3.71 22.07
C GLU A 214 6.90 2.56 22.96
N GLN A 215 6.35 2.86 24.14
CA GLN A 215 5.84 1.83 25.06
C GLN A 215 4.74 0.99 24.43
N ALA A 216 3.84 1.64 23.69
CA ALA A 216 2.71 0.99 23.04
C ALA A 216 3.16 -0.01 21.98
N ILE A 217 4.10 0.37 21.09
CA ILE A 217 4.56 -0.52 20.02
C ILE A 217 5.43 -1.67 20.56
N ILE A 218 6.25 -1.43 21.58
CA ILE A 218 7.01 -2.48 22.28
C ILE A 218 6.04 -3.53 22.82
N ARG A 219 5.04 -3.08 23.60
CA ARG A 219 4.05 -3.97 24.20
C ARG A 219 3.29 -4.77 23.13
N LYS A 220 2.79 -4.09 22.08
CA LYS A 220 2.02 -4.76 21.04
C LYS A 220 2.85 -5.74 20.22
N SER A 221 4.08 -5.40 19.90
CA SER A 221 5.00 -6.31 19.20
C SER A 221 5.29 -7.57 20.02
N GLN A 222 5.41 -7.45 21.35
CA GLN A 222 5.53 -8.60 22.26
C GLN A 222 4.25 -9.44 22.33
N GLU A 223 3.09 -8.78 22.50
CA GLU A 223 1.79 -9.45 22.57
C GLU A 223 1.47 -10.23 21.29
N LEU A 224 1.76 -9.65 20.14
CA LEU A 224 1.48 -10.24 18.81
C LEU A 224 2.64 -11.12 18.31
N ASN A 225 3.79 -11.09 18.96
CA ASN A 225 5.00 -11.82 18.57
C ASN A 225 5.39 -11.55 17.11
N ASN A 226 5.42 -10.25 16.71
CA ASN A 226 5.65 -9.80 15.34
C ASN A 226 6.47 -8.51 15.29
N ILE A 227 6.68 -8.00 14.06
CA ILE A 227 7.29 -6.68 13.81
C ILE A 227 6.18 -5.64 13.62
N ILE A 228 6.26 -4.54 14.36
CA ILE A 228 5.41 -3.36 14.19
C ILE A 228 6.25 -2.19 13.73
N VAL A 229 5.87 -1.53 12.65
CA VAL A 229 6.56 -0.36 12.07
C VAL A 229 5.59 0.80 11.98
N ILE A 230 5.95 1.94 12.59
CA ILE A 230 5.11 3.14 12.64
C ILE A 230 5.81 4.29 11.94
N THR A 231 5.27 4.69 10.79
CA THR A 231 5.74 5.89 10.09
C THR A 231 5.09 7.14 10.65
N ARG A 232 5.86 8.25 10.72
CA ARG A 232 5.45 9.50 11.38
C ARG A 232 5.71 10.74 10.52
N GLY A 233 5.47 10.61 9.22
CA GLY A 233 5.68 11.70 8.26
C GLY A 233 7.15 12.12 8.18
N CYS A 234 7.46 13.35 8.59
CA CYS A 234 8.82 13.89 8.63
C CYS A 234 9.59 13.55 9.92
N ASP A 235 8.94 12.97 10.92
CA ASP A 235 9.58 12.52 12.15
C ASP A 235 10.19 11.13 11.97
N SER A 236 11.01 10.70 12.95
CA SER A 236 11.62 9.38 12.96
C SER A 236 10.57 8.27 12.84
N THR A 237 10.85 7.27 12.02
CA THR A 237 10.08 6.02 11.98
C THR A 237 10.44 5.18 13.21
N TYR A 238 9.43 4.67 13.90
CA TYR A 238 9.58 3.77 15.02
C TYR A 238 9.27 2.34 14.60
N ALA A 239 9.98 1.38 15.17
CA ALA A 239 9.65 -0.03 15.02
C ALA A 239 9.90 -0.80 16.32
N ALA A 240 9.20 -1.91 16.46
CA ALA A 240 9.50 -2.90 17.49
C ALA A 240 9.47 -4.30 16.88
N ASP A 241 10.46 -5.11 17.21
CA ASP A 241 10.59 -6.50 16.81
C ASP A 241 10.58 -7.36 18.07
N HIS A 242 9.51 -8.12 18.29
CA HIS A 242 9.33 -8.97 19.49
C HIS A 242 9.64 -8.22 20.80
N GLY A 243 9.32 -6.92 20.84
CA GLY A 243 9.56 -6.03 21.99
C GLY A 243 10.90 -5.30 22.00
N GLN A 244 11.81 -5.55 21.09
CA GLN A 244 13.00 -4.73 20.89
C GLN A 244 12.66 -3.47 20.08
N PHE A 245 12.95 -2.30 20.63
CA PHE A 245 12.65 -1.01 20.00
C PHE A 245 13.77 -0.56 19.04
N TYR A 246 13.34 0.08 17.96
CA TYR A 246 14.19 0.69 16.95
C TYR A 246 13.66 2.07 16.57
N GLU A 247 14.56 3.02 16.33
CA GLU A 247 14.24 4.34 15.80
C GLU A 247 15.11 4.63 14.58
N CYS A 248 14.46 5.03 13.49
CA CYS A 248 15.14 5.42 12.26
C CYS A 248 14.82 6.88 11.91
N PRO A 249 15.80 7.79 11.93
CA PRO A 249 15.59 9.18 11.55
C PRO A 249 15.16 9.30 10.08
N THR A 250 14.24 10.22 9.80
CA THR A 250 13.80 10.54 8.45
C THR A 250 14.77 11.51 7.78
N GLU A 251 15.06 11.29 6.49
CA GLU A 251 15.85 12.24 5.70
C GLU A 251 15.07 13.54 5.47
N LYS A 252 15.74 14.68 5.63
CA LYS A 252 15.15 16.00 5.31
C LYS A 252 15.20 16.22 3.81
N VAL A 253 14.05 16.36 3.19
CA VAL A 253 13.87 16.63 1.75
C VAL A 253 12.94 17.81 1.54
N ASN A 254 12.94 18.35 0.34
CA ASN A 254 11.95 19.34 -0.09
C ASN A 254 10.80 18.60 -0.80
N PRO A 255 9.66 18.37 -0.16
CA PRO A 255 8.61 17.55 -0.73
C PRO A 255 7.94 18.26 -1.92
N VAL A 256 7.74 17.50 -2.99
CA VAL A 256 6.97 17.87 -4.18
C VAL A 256 5.61 17.21 -4.16
N ASN A 257 5.58 15.91 -3.85
CA ASN A 257 4.35 15.12 -3.71
C ASN A 257 4.53 14.05 -2.64
N THR A 258 3.75 14.12 -1.57
CA THR A 258 3.81 13.15 -0.46
C THR A 258 2.91 11.93 -0.66
N THR A 259 2.12 11.90 -1.73
CA THR A 259 1.31 10.72 -2.10
C THR A 259 2.23 9.51 -2.33
N ALA A 260 1.84 8.36 -1.82
CA ALA A 260 2.57 7.10 -1.91
C ALA A 260 3.93 7.03 -1.15
N CYS A 261 4.28 7.99 -0.28
CA CYS A 261 5.48 7.86 0.56
C CYS A 261 5.41 6.62 1.46
N GLY A 262 4.25 6.32 2.06
CA GLY A 262 4.04 5.10 2.85
C GLY A 262 4.17 3.82 2.03
N ASP A 263 3.68 3.84 0.78
CA ASP A 263 3.76 2.71 -0.16
C ASP A 263 5.22 2.48 -0.59
N SER A 264 5.96 3.57 -0.81
CA SER A 264 7.39 3.54 -1.14
C SER A 264 8.24 3.05 0.03
N PHE A 265 7.85 3.43 1.26
CA PHE A 265 8.46 2.88 2.47
C PHE A 265 8.26 1.36 2.54
N ASN A 266 7.02 0.87 2.36
CA ASN A 266 6.71 -0.57 2.36
C ASN A 266 7.60 -1.35 1.40
N ALA A 267 7.75 -0.83 0.18
CA ALA A 267 8.56 -1.44 -0.86
C ALA A 267 10.04 -1.55 -0.45
N GLY A 268 10.66 -0.44 -0.08
CA GLY A 268 12.05 -0.40 0.32
C GLY A 268 12.34 -1.24 1.57
N PHE A 269 11.45 -1.14 2.56
CA PHE A 269 11.53 -1.90 3.81
C PHE A 269 11.49 -3.41 3.54
N LEU A 270 10.44 -3.89 2.87
CA LEU A 270 10.27 -5.32 2.65
C LEU A 270 11.36 -5.90 1.73
N TYR A 271 11.75 -5.14 0.70
CA TYR A 271 12.85 -5.53 -0.19
C TYR A 271 14.16 -5.79 0.59
N GLU A 272 14.57 -4.83 1.43
CA GLU A 272 15.81 -4.93 2.19
C GLU A 272 15.72 -6.00 3.31
N TYR A 273 14.57 -6.09 3.96
CA TYR A 273 14.33 -7.09 5.00
C TYR A 273 14.46 -8.53 4.46
N LEU A 274 13.90 -8.80 3.28
CA LEU A 274 14.02 -10.11 2.63
C LEU A 274 15.44 -10.45 2.20
N GLN A 275 16.27 -9.44 1.89
CA GLN A 275 17.66 -9.65 1.48
C GLN A 275 18.58 -9.90 2.68
N THR A 276 18.34 -9.24 3.80
CA THR A 276 19.32 -9.16 4.90
C THR A 276 18.83 -9.76 6.22
N GLY A 277 17.52 -9.84 6.46
CA GLY A 277 16.94 -10.12 7.77
C GLY A 277 17.24 -9.06 8.85
N ASP A 278 17.80 -7.91 8.45
CA ASP A 278 18.26 -6.84 9.35
C ASP A 278 17.23 -5.70 9.37
N LEU A 279 16.54 -5.54 10.49
CA LEU A 279 15.48 -4.55 10.64
C LEU A 279 16.00 -3.11 10.51
N ASP A 280 17.18 -2.82 11.02
CA ASP A 280 17.80 -1.49 10.94
C ASP A 280 18.09 -1.08 9.48
N LYS A 281 18.61 -2.01 8.66
CA LYS A 281 18.81 -1.79 7.23
C LYS A 281 17.48 -1.63 6.49
N ALA A 282 16.51 -2.46 6.83
CA ALA A 282 15.16 -2.39 6.25
C ALA A 282 14.49 -1.03 6.53
N LEU A 283 14.55 -0.53 7.77
CA LEU A 283 14.03 0.79 8.15
C LEU A 283 14.73 1.91 7.36
N LYS A 284 16.05 1.87 7.25
CA LYS A 284 16.83 2.86 6.47
C LYS A 284 16.46 2.83 4.98
N LYS A 285 16.29 1.65 4.40
CA LYS A 285 15.91 1.52 2.99
C LYS A 285 14.47 1.99 2.74
N GLY A 286 13.53 1.65 3.63
CA GLY A 286 12.16 2.14 3.57
C GLY A 286 12.09 3.67 3.67
N THR A 287 12.77 4.26 4.64
CA THR A 287 12.86 5.71 4.83
C THR A 287 13.47 6.41 3.62
N TRP A 288 14.55 5.85 3.05
CA TRP A 288 15.17 6.37 1.84
C TRP A 288 14.19 6.35 0.64
N CYS A 289 13.49 5.24 0.41
CA CYS A 289 12.49 5.15 -0.67
C CYS A 289 11.36 6.18 -0.50
N ALA A 290 10.86 6.35 0.73
CA ALA A 290 9.83 7.35 1.04
C ALA A 290 10.32 8.79 0.78
N ALA A 291 11.57 9.09 1.16
CA ALA A 291 12.19 10.39 0.93
C ALA A 291 12.34 10.67 -0.58
N ARG A 292 12.84 9.69 -1.35
CA ARG A 292 12.95 9.83 -2.83
C ARG A 292 11.60 10.04 -3.49
N ASN A 293 10.56 9.28 -3.07
CA ASN A 293 9.21 9.50 -3.57
C ASN A 293 8.71 10.94 -3.30
N ALA A 294 8.95 11.45 -2.10
CA ALA A 294 8.49 12.79 -1.74
C ALA A 294 9.05 13.91 -2.63
N GLU A 295 10.25 13.73 -3.20
CA GLU A 295 10.91 14.70 -4.10
C GLU A 295 10.39 14.64 -5.55
N LEU A 296 9.53 13.68 -5.90
CA LEU A 296 9.04 13.45 -7.26
C LEU A 296 7.54 13.75 -7.37
N GLU A 297 7.09 14.12 -8.57
CA GLU A 297 5.67 14.32 -8.86
C GLU A 297 4.90 13.00 -8.98
N THR A 298 5.59 11.94 -9.39
CA THR A 298 5.01 10.62 -9.65
C THR A 298 4.86 9.82 -8.36
N PRO A 299 3.63 9.42 -7.97
CA PRO A 299 3.42 8.55 -6.83
C PRO A 299 4.09 7.18 -7.04
N GLY A 300 4.79 6.67 -6.02
CA GLY A 300 5.48 5.39 -6.11
C GLY A 300 6.68 5.40 -7.06
N ALA A 301 7.38 6.54 -7.17
CA ALA A 301 8.64 6.64 -7.90
C ALA A 301 9.79 6.99 -6.95
N ILE A 302 10.99 6.47 -7.24
CA ILE A 302 12.23 6.75 -6.50
C ILE A 302 13.36 7.23 -7.41
N HIS A 303 13.10 7.30 -8.70
CA HIS A 303 13.97 7.89 -9.73
C HIS A 303 13.13 8.76 -10.67
N ALA A 304 13.74 9.87 -11.17
CA ALA A 304 13.11 10.80 -12.10
C ALA A 304 12.93 10.19 -13.50
#